data_83df537dd699c7f4df94331249b561ed
#
_entry.id   83df537dd699c7f4df94331249b561ed
#
_cell.length_a   1.000
_cell.length_b   1.000
_cell.length_c   1.000
_cell.angle_alpha   90.00
_cell.angle_beta   90.00
_cell.angle_gamma   90.00
#
_symmetry.space_group_name_H-M   'P 1'
#
loop_
_entity.id
_entity.type
_entity.pdbx_description
1 polymer ?
#
loop_
_entity_poly.entity_id
_entity_poly.type
_entity_poly.pdbx_seq_one_letter_code
_entity_poly.pdbx_strand_id
1 'polypeptide(L)'
;MDDVLADLDRRAELGGGDERLSRQRESGKLTARERIDLLYDHGTFEEIDKFVTHRCLDFGMASQVVPGDGVVAGHGRINGRLAYAFAQDFTVFGGSLSETNAAKIVKIMDLAMKMGAPVVGLNDSGGARIQEGVASLAGYADIFLRNTLASGVIPQISAIMGPCAGGAVYSPAITDFTIMVKQTSYMFVTGPDVIRTVTHEQVTKEELGGAMTHNEKSGVAHFAVENDEECVLLIRELLSFMPGNNLDEPPRATSADPVDRADPQLDTLVPAAPNQPYDMLDVIHAVVDDRYFLEVHAHYAKNILVGFARLGGRPVGVVANQPAYLAGTLDIDASTKGARFVRFCDAFNIPLVTFEDVPGFLPGTVQEYGGIIRHGAKLLFAFAEATVPKLTVITRKAYGGAYCVMSSKHIRTDLNFAWPTAEIAVMGAEGAVNILYKRELDAAADVAAARAAKIAEYREKFANPYVAAQRGFVDEIIRPHQTRAKLINGLETLDTKRDKNPPKKHGNIPL
;
A
#
# COMPACT_ATOMS: atom_id res chain seq x y z
N MET A 1 50.29 1.19 -5.40
CA MET A 1 48.98 0.49 -5.23
C MET A 1 47.91 1.44 -4.75
N ASP A 2 48.22 2.28 -3.76
CA ASP A 2 47.26 3.25 -3.20
C ASP A 2 46.73 4.27 -4.23
N ASP A 3 47.60 4.71 -5.17
CA ASP A 3 47.22 5.64 -6.25
C ASP A 3 46.18 5.07 -7.23
N VAL A 4 46.23 3.74 -7.52
CA VAL A 4 45.27 3.07 -8.42
C VAL A 4 43.90 2.93 -7.76
N LEU A 5 43.89 2.56 -6.48
CA LEU A 5 42.64 2.44 -5.72
C LEU A 5 41.97 3.81 -5.60
N ALA A 6 42.72 4.83 -5.22
CA ALA A 6 42.20 6.20 -5.09
C ALA A 6 41.64 6.75 -6.42
N ASP A 7 42.28 6.45 -7.57
CA ASP A 7 41.75 6.84 -8.88
C ASP A 7 40.46 6.09 -9.24
N LEU A 8 40.40 4.80 -8.98
CA LEU A 8 39.18 4.01 -9.22
C LEU A 8 38.03 4.46 -8.33
N ASP A 9 38.30 4.73 -7.04
CA ASP A 9 37.31 5.27 -6.10
C ASP A 9 36.75 6.61 -6.59
N ARG A 10 37.64 7.54 -6.91
CA ARG A 10 37.28 8.86 -7.45
C ARG A 10 36.44 8.75 -8.71
N ARG A 11 36.80 7.88 -9.64
CA ARG A 11 36.06 7.66 -10.90
C ARG A 11 34.68 7.04 -10.64
N ALA A 12 34.57 6.08 -9.71
CA ALA A 12 33.28 5.48 -9.31
C ALA A 12 32.36 6.49 -8.64
N GLU A 13 32.91 7.38 -7.84
CA GLU A 13 32.14 8.46 -7.16
C GLU A 13 31.70 9.55 -8.13
N LEU A 14 32.52 9.85 -9.12
CA LEU A 14 32.21 10.85 -10.14
C LEU A 14 31.11 10.40 -11.11
N GLY A 15 30.87 9.11 -11.25
CA GLY A 15 29.82 8.57 -12.11
C GLY A 15 29.88 9.11 -13.54
N GLY A 16 28.86 9.84 -13.96
CA GLY A 16 28.80 10.46 -15.30
C GLY A 16 29.61 11.75 -15.47
N GLY A 17 30.32 12.20 -14.43
CA GLY A 17 31.16 13.41 -14.42
C GLY A 17 30.47 14.65 -13.87
N ASP A 18 31.29 15.63 -13.43
CA ASP A 18 30.84 16.85 -12.72
C ASP A 18 29.73 17.60 -13.45
N GLU A 19 29.83 17.75 -14.76
CA GLU A 19 28.84 18.47 -15.56
C GLU A 19 27.46 17.79 -15.49
N ARG A 20 27.40 16.47 -15.59
CA ARG A 20 26.12 15.72 -15.53
C ARG A 20 25.57 15.68 -14.11
N LEU A 21 26.42 15.57 -13.09
CA LEU A 21 26.03 15.67 -11.69
C LEU A 21 25.43 17.04 -11.36
N SER A 22 26.06 18.13 -11.88
CA SER A 22 25.52 19.49 -11.71
C SER A 22 24.14 19.64 -12.36
N ARG A 23 23.98 19.17 -13.60
CA ARG A 23 22.68 19.17 -14.30
C ARG A 23 21.59 18.36 -13.55
N GLN A 24 21.97 17.23 -12.94
CA GLN A 24 21.07 16.43 -12.11
C GLN A 24 20.52 17.28 -10.95
N ARG A 25 21.40 17.96 -10.21
CA ARG A 25 21.01 18.85 -9.09
C ARG A 25 20.21 20.06 -9.56
N GLU A 26 20.59 20.69 -10.67
CA GLU A 26 19.86 21.82 -11.25
C GLU A 26 18.43 21.44 -11.69
N SER A 27 18.19 20.16 -12.00
CA SER A 27 16.86 19.64 -12.28
C SER A 27 16.00 19.36 -11.05
N GLY A 28 16.49 19.69 -9.84
CA GLY A 28 15.80 19.46 -8.57
C GLY A 28 15.88 18.02 -8.05
N LYS A 29 16.83 17.21 -8.55
CA LYS A 29 17.04 15.84 -8.13
C LYS A 29 18.36 15.67 -7.39
N LEU A 30 18.39 14.79 -6.41
CA LEU A 30 19.62 14.33 -5.81
C LEU A 30 20.36 13.34 -6.73
N THR A 31 21.66 13.21 -6.54
CA THR A 31 22.45 12.15 -7.20
C THR A 31 22.19 10.81 -6.54
N ALA A 32 22.52 9.71 -7.21
CA ALA A 32 22.34 8.36 -6.66
C ALA A 32 23.05 8.19 -5.30
N ARG A 33 24.23 8.76 -5.13
CA ARG A 33 24.99 8.70 -3.86
C ARG A 33 24.36 9.52 -2.76
N GLU A 34 23.93 10.75 -3.05
CA GLU A 34 23.22 11.60 -2.09
C GLU A 34 21.91 10.94 -1.60
N ARG A 35 21.18 10.25 -2.49
CA ARG A 35 19.99 9.45 -2.12
C ARG A 35 20.34 8.30 -1.18
N ILE A 36 21.44 7.59 -1.43
CA ILE A 36 21.95 6.50 -0.57
C ILE A 36 22.39 7.05 0.79
N ASP A 37 23.12 8.15 0.81
CA ASP A 37 23.60 8.77 2.05
C ASP A 37 22.46 9.23 2.96
N LEU A 38 21.34 9.72 2.38
CA LEU A 38 20.13 10.06 3.14
C LEU A 38 19.34 8.83 3.61
N LEU A 39 19.36 7.74 2.82
CA LEU A 39 18.58 6.56 3.12
C LEU A 39 19.10 5.82 4.34
N TYR A 40 20.42 5.69 4.46
CA TYR A 40 21.04 4.91 5.52
C TYR A 40 21.41 5.77 6.74
N ASP A 41 21.52 5.12 7.88
CA ASP A 41 22.07 5.73 9.09
C ASP A 41 23.54 6.10 8.83
N HIS A 42 23.95 7.25 9.29
CA HIS A 42 25.26 7.83 8.98
C HIS A 42 26.42 6.85 9.19
N GLY A 43 27.25 6.68 8.16
CA GLY A 43 28.44 5.84 8.20
C GLY A 43 28.20 4.34 8.21
N THR A 44 26.98 3.88 7.94
CA THR A 44 26.66 2.44 7.95
C THR A 44 26.58 1.80 6.56
N PHE A 45 26.60 2.60 5.50
CA PHE A 45 26.50 2.06 4.14
C PHE A 45 27.81 1.42 3.68
N GLU A 46 27.72 0.19 3.22
CA GLU A 46 28.79 -0.58 2.60
C GLU A 46 28.44 -0.87 1.13
N GLU A 47 29.19 -0.26 0.22
CA GLU A 47 28.97 -0.44 -1.23
C GLU A 47 29.51 -1.77 -1.72
N ILE A 48 28.75 -2.47 -2.54
CA ILE A 48 29.11 -3.74 -3.16
C ILE A 48 29.30 -3.52 -4.68
N ASP A 49 30.33 -4.17 -5.25
CA ASP A 49 30.65 -4.13 -6.69
C ASP A 49 30.89 -2.69 -7.22
N LYS A 50 31.55 -1.85 -6.44
CA LYS A 50 31.87 -0.45 -6.77
C LYS A 50 32.64 -0.30 -8.07
N PHE A 51 33.46 -1.29 -8.45
CA PHE A 51 34.39 -1.22 -9.58
C PHE A 51 33.99 -2.05 -10.79
N VAL A 52 32.82 -2.71 -10.79
CA VAL A 52 32.35 -3.44 -11.97
C VAL A 52 32.13 -2.50 -13.15
N THR A 53 32.32 -3.00 -14.35
CA THR A 53 32.15 -2.25 -15.59
C THR A 53 31.34 -3.07 -16.59
N HIS A 54 30.64 -2.39 -17.51
CA HIS A 54 29.93 -3.09 -18.58
C HIS A 54 30.88 -3.88 -19.49
N ARG A 55 30.35 -4.85 -20.25
CA ARG A 55 31.11 -5.71 -21.16
C ARG A 55 30.83 -5.41 -22.65
N CYS A 56 30.05 -4.36 -22.92
CA CYS A 56 29.70 -3.97 -24.29
C CYS A 56 30.91 -3.33 -24.99
N LEU A 57 31.26 -3.85 -26.17
CA LEU A 57 32.37 -3.33 -26.98
C LEU A 57 31.88 -2.57 -28.21
N ASP A 58 30.63 -2.78 -28.63
CA ASP A 58 30.03 -2.17 -29.81
C ASP A 58 29.55 -0.72 -29.56
N PHE A 59 29.21 -0.04 -30.65
CA PHE A 59 28.64 1.32 -30.61
C PHE A 59 29.50 2.34 -29.84
N GLY A 60 30.82 2.18 -29.80
CA GLY A 60 31.76 3.06 -29.11
C GLY A 60 31.80 2.88 -27.60
N MET A 61 31.11 1.87 -27.04
CA MET A 61 31.07 1.59 -25.62
C MET A 61 32.43 1.19 -25.05
N ALA A 62 33.29 0.54 -25.81
CA ALA A 62 34.62 0.13 -25.34
C ALA A 62 35.47 1.27 -24.76
N SER A 63 35.25 2.50 -25.22
CA SER A 63 35.94 3.71 -24.71
C SER A 63 35.20 4.47 -23.60
N GLN A 64 33.99 4.05 -23.24
CA GLN A 64 33.13 4.73 -22.28
C GLN A 64 32.94 3.89 -21.02
N VAL A 65 34.02 3.57 -20.33
CA VAL A 65 34.01 2.70 -19.15
C VAL A 65 33.86 3.52 -17.88
N VAL A 66 32.74 3.34 -17.16
CA VAL A 66 32.47 3.96 -15.87
C VAL A 66 32.39 2.89 -14.79
N PRO A 67 33.21 2.95 -13.72
CA PRO A 67 33.11 2.01 -12.60
C PRO A 67 31.75 2.09 -11.92
N GLY A 68 31.20 0.94 -11.52
CA GLY A 68 29.86 0.80 -10.95
C GLY A 68 28.75 0.71 -11.99
N ASP A 69 29.04 0.99 -13.26
CA ASP A 69 28.13 0.90 -14.42
C ASP A 69 26.74 1.52 -14.22
N GLY A 70 26.69 2.67 -13.52
CA GLY A 70 25.46 3.43 -13.34
C GLY A 70 24.51 2.90 -12.25
N VAL A 71 25.01 2.09 -11.32
CA VAL A 71 24.26 1.67 -10.14
C VAL A 71 25.14 1.71 -8.90
N VAL A 72 24.69 2.43 -7.87
CA VAL A 72 25.23 2.36 -6.51
C VAL A 72 24.40 1.34 -5.75
N ALA A 73 25.02 0.29 -5.22
CA ALA A 73 24.28 -0.79 -4.56
C ALA A 73 25.07 -1.33 -3.37
N GLY A 74 24.36 -1.70 -2.30
CA GLY A 74 24.98 -2.19 -1.08
C GLY A 74 23.98 -2.44 0.03
N HIS A 75 24.48 -2.42 1.23
CA HIS A 75 23.69 -2.59 2.46
C HIS A 75 24.14 -1.64 3.56
N GLY A 76 23.29 -1.47 4.55
CA GLY A 76 23.56 -0.64 5.70
C GLY A 76 22.44 -0.75 6.72
N ARG A 77 22.34 0.21 7.60
CA ARG A 77 21.27 0.26 8.60
C ARG A 77 20.30 1.40 8.29
N ILE A 78 19.02 1.10 8.41
CA ILE A 78 17.94 2.08 8.37
C ILE A 78 17.19 1.96 9.69
N ASN A 79 17.20 3.04 10.49
CA ASN A 79 16.65 3.01 11.85
C ASN A 79 17.25 1.86 12.69
N GLY A 80 18.57 1.65 12.59
CA GLY A 80 19.32 0.61 13.29
C GLY A 80 19.19 -0.82 12.72
N ARG A 81 18.32 -1.07 11.74
CA ARG A 81 18.05 -2.40 11.16
C ARG A 81 18.69 -2.58 9.80
N LEU A 82 19.17 -3.79 9.50
CA LEU A 82 19.76 -4.14 8.21
C LEU A 82 18.75 -3.94 7.08
N ALA A 83 19.18 -3.29 6.02
CA ALA A 83 18.45 -3.17 4.76
C ALA A 83 19.43 -3.16 3.58
N TYR A 84 18.97 -3.61 2.43
CA TYR A 84 19.69 -3.56 1.16
C TYR A 84 19.07 -2.53 0.25
N ALA A 85 19.89 -1.83 -0.54
CA ALA A 85 19.38 -0.89 -1.53
C ALA A 85 20.25 -0.85 -2.78
N PHE A 86 19.63 -0.44 -3.87
CA PHE A 86 20.30 0.01 -5.08
C PHE A 86 19.72 1.35 -5.53
N ALA A 87 20.59 2.21 -6.08
CA ALA A 87 20.23 3.50 -6.65
C ALA A 87 20.77 3.60 -8.08
N GLN A 88 19.89 3.80 -9.04
CA GLN A 88 20.29 4.02 -10.43
C GLN A 88 20.81 5.43 -10.61
N ASP A 89 21.98 5.56 -11.26
CA ASP A 89 22.60 6.83 -11.56
C ASP A 89 22.27 7.27 -12.99
N PHE A 90 21.34 8.20 -13.11
CA PHE A 90 20.90 8.73 -14.40
C PHE A 90 22.02 9.46 -15.16
N THR A 91 23.08 9.90 -14.47
CA THR A 91 24.23 10.57 -15.09
C THR A 91 25.08 9.63 -15.92
N VAL A 92 24.96 8.30 -15.67
CA VAL A 92 25.67 7.23 -16.38
C VAL A 92 24.71 6.54 -17.36
N PHE A 93 24.88 6.82 -18.65
CA PHE A 93 24.05 6.26 -19.73
C PHE A 93 22.54 6.38 -19.51
N GLY A 94 22.06 7.48 -18.86
CA GLY A 94 20.65 7.69 -18.53
C GLY A 94 20.09 6.65 -17.57
N GLY A 95 20.91 6.07 -16.70
CA GLY A 95 20.48 5.02 -15.76
C GLY A 95 20.01 3.73 -16.44
N SER A 96 20.31 3.55 -17.74
CA SER A 96 19.81 2.40 -18.51
C SER A 96 20.38 1.07 -18.02
N LEU A 97 19.51 0.04 -18.00
CA LEU A 97 19.87 -1.29 -17.50
C LEU A 97 20.80 -2.00 -18.48
N SER A 98 21.97 -2.39 -18.01
CA SER A 98 22.93 -3.25 -18.69
C SER A 98 22.90 -4.66 -18.10
N GLU A 99 23.59 -5.61 -18.73
CA GLU A 99 23.85 -6.93 -18.15
C GLU A 99 24.58 -6.81 -16.80
N THR A 100 25.60 -5.95 -16.72
CA THR A 100 26.44 -5.79 -15.52
C THR A 100 25.70 -5.11 -14.37
N ASN A 101 24.99 -4.01 -14.62
CA ASN A 101 24.26 -3.37 -13.53
C ASN A 101 23.05 -4.20 -13.07
N ALA A 102 22.42 -4.95 -13.98
CA ALA A 102 21.38 -5.93 -13.60
C ALA A 102 21.95 -7.02 -12.69
N ALA A 103 23.12 -7.58 -13.02
CA ALA A 103 23.79 -8.58 -12.17
C ALA A 103 24.13 -8.03 -10.78
N LYS A 104 24.51 -6.74 -10.68
CA LYS A 104 24.75 -6.04 -9.41
C LYS A 104 23.46 -5.93 -8.58
N ILE A 105 22.34 -5.49 -9.19
CA ILE A 105 21.03 -5.42 -8.54
C ILE A 105 20.58 -6.81 -8.06
N VAL A 106 20.66 -7.82 -8.92
CA VAL A 106 20.32 -9.21 -8.59
C VAL A 106 21.13 -9.74 -7.41
N LYS A 107 22.44 -9.46 -7.36
CA LYS A 107 23.28 -9.83 -6.21
C LYS A 107 22.77 -9.23 -4.90
N ILE A 108 22.38 -7.95 -4.90
CA ILE A 108 21.82 -7.29 -3.72
C ILE A 108 20.49 -7.94 -3.30
N MET A 109 19.60 -8.24 -4.25
CA MET A 109 18.34 -8.92 -3.99
C MET A 109 18.54 -10.33 -3.42
N ASP A 110 19.47 -11.09 -3.98
CA ASP A 110 19.81 -12.43 -3.52
C ASP A 110 20.42 -12.41 -2.09
N LEU A 111 21.24 -11.40 -1.78
CA LEU A 111 21.77 -11.18 -0.41
C LEU A 111 20.65 -10.80 0.57
N ALA A 112 19.78 -9.88 0.18
CA ALA A 112 18.63 -9.47 0.99
C ALA A 112 17.74 -10.67 1.35
N MET A 113 17.45 -11.53 0.38
CA MET A 113 16.69 -12.77 0.59
C MET A 113 17.40 -13.74 1.54
N LYS A 114 18.72 -13.93 1.40
CA LYS A 114 19.51 -14.80 2.29
C LYS A 114 19.54 -14.28 3.73
N MET A 115 19.55 -12.98 3.90
CA MET A 115 19.65 -12.33 5.22
C MET A 115 18.27 -12.04 5.83
N GLY A 116 17.17 -12.22 5.08
CA GLY A 116 15.84 -11.85 5.52
C GLY A 116 15.73 -10.37 5.86
N ALA A 117 16.16 -9.51 4.95
CA ALA A 117 16.18 -8.05 5.13
C ALA A 117 15.48 -7.32 3.98
N PRO A 118 14.86 -6.14 4.23
CA PRO A 118 14.19 -5.37 3.19
C PRO A 118 15.11 -4.96 2.04
N VAL A 119 14.52 -4.79 0.86
CA VAL A 119 15.18 -4.24 -0.33
C VAL A 119 14.48 -2.94 -0.75
N VAL A 120 15.30 -1.91 -1.02
CA VAL A 120 14.85 -0.60 -1.52
C VAL A 120 15.48 -0.32 -2.88
N GLY A 121 14.65 -0.10 -3.89
CA GLY A 121 15.08 0.36 -5.21
C GLY A 121 14.84 1.86 -5.38
N LEU A 122 15.90 2.64 -5.61
CA LEU A 122 15.83 4.06 -5.97
C LEU A 122 15.99 4.16 -7.48
N ASN A 123 14.85 4.25 -8.18
CA ASN A 123 14.78 4.08 -9.62
C ASN A 123 14.85 5.42 -10.35
N ASP A 124 15.81 5.52 -11.29
CA ASP A 124 16.00 6.68 -12.15
C ASP A 124 16.62 6.21 -13.47
N SER A 125 15.80 5.68 -14.41
CA SER A 125 16.27 4.90 -15.55
C SER A 125 15.48 5.17 -16.83
N GLY A 126 16.19 5.37 -17.92
CA GLY A 126 15.62 5.43 -19.27
C GLY A 126 15.16 4.09 -19.84
N GLY A 127 15.29 2.97 -19.11
CA GLY A 127 14.94 1.64 -19.56
C GLY A 127 16.12 0.77 -19.94
N ALA A 128 15.94 -0.15 -20.92
CA ALA A 128 16.98 -1.06 -21.37
C ALA A 128 18.12 -0.32 -22.11
N ARG A 129 19.37 -0.71 -21.83
CA ARG A 129 20.54 -0.21 -22.59
C ARG A 129 20.55 -0.82 -23.99
N ILE A 130 20.16 -0.02 -24.99
CA ILE A 130 19.93 -0.47 -26.36
C ILE A 130 21.20 -1.09 -26.96
N GLN A 131 22.37 -0.57 -26.63
CA GLN A 131 23.67 -1.05 -27.09
C GLN A 131 23.97 -2.50 -26.68
N GLU A 132 23.33 -3.00 -25.63
CA GLU A 132 23.52 -4.36 -25.13
C GLU A 132 22.44 -5.35 -25.61
N GLY A 133 21.42 -4.85 -26.30
CA GLY A 133 20.40 -5.67 -26.93
C GLY A 133 19.68 -6.61 -25.94
N VAL A 134 19.61 -7.90 -26.28
CA VAL A 134 18.90 -8.93 -25.53
C VAL A 134 19.50 -9.16 -24.11
N ALA A 135 20.78 -8.89 -23.91
CA ALA A 135 21.43 -9.05 -22.61
C ALA A 135 20.81 -8.10 -21.56
N SER A 136 20.46 -6.88 -21.96
CA SER A 136 19.70 -5.95 -21.08
C SER A 136 18.31 -6.48 -20.74
N LEU A 137 17.60 -7.10 -21.70
CA LEU A 137 16.29 -7.71 -21.45
C LEU A 137 16.37 -8.91 -20.51
N ALA A 138 17.41 -9.74 -20.64
CA ALA A 138 17.68 -10.84 -19.72
C ALA A 138 17.89 -10.32 -18.29
N GLY A 139 18.63 -9.21 -18.14
CA GLY A 139 18.82 -8.55 -16.85
C GLY A 139 17.51 -8.10 -16.19
N TYR A 140 16.56 -7.54 -16.95
CA TYR A 140 15.23 -7.25 -16.43
C TYR A 140 14.48 -8.50 -15.97
N ALA A 141 14.50 -9.57 -16.78
CA ALA A 141 13.84 -10.83 -16.44
C ALA A 141 14.39 -11.43 -15.14
N ASP A 142 15.70 -11.34 -14.94
CA ASP A 142 16.37 -11.76 -13.71
C ASP A 142 15.94 -10.97 -12.49
N ILE A 143 15.74 -9.66 -12.61
CA ILE A 143 15.21 -8.80 -11.53
C ILE A 143 13.74 -9.16 -11.24
N PHE A 144 12.89 -9.32 -12.28
CA PHE A 144 11.47 -9.68 -12.09
C PHE A 144 11.31 -11.02 -11.37
N LEU A 145 12.15 -12.00 -11.71
CA LEU A 145 12.16 -13.28 -11.00
C LEU A 145 12.45 -13.08 -9.52
N ARG A 146 13.45 -12.25 -9.14
CA ARG A 146 13.78 -11.98 -7.74
C ARG A 146 12.67 -11.22 -7.03
N ASN A 147 12.07 -10.22 -7.68
CA ASN A 147 10.90 -9.53 -7.11
C ASN A 147 9.77 -10.53 -6.78
N THR A 148 9.49 -11.45 -7.70
CA THR A 148 8.44 -12.46 -7.52
C THR A 148 8.77 -13.43 -6.38
N LEU A 149 10.01 -13.92 -6.29
CA LEU A 149 10.45 -14.83 -5.25
C LEU A 149 10.53 -14.15 -3.86
N ALA A 150 10.84 -12.86 -3.83
CA ALA A 150 10.91 -12.06 -2.62
C ALA A 150 9.52 -11.61 -2.11
N SER A 151 8.50 -11.64 -2.96
CA SER A 151 7.13 -11.20 -2.62
C SER A 151 6.56 -11.98 -1.45
N GLY A 152 6.18 -11.26 -0.39
CA GLY A 152 5.70 -11.84 0.86
C GLY A 152 6.77 -12.56 1.71
N VAL A 153 8.06 -12.43 1.36
CA VAL A 153 9.20 -12.97 2.12
C VAL A 153 10.00 -11.85 2.77
N ILE A 154 10.38 -10.85 2.01
CA ILE A 154 11.02 -9.62 2.51
C ILE A 154 10.28 -8.39 1.96
N PRO A 155 10.17 -7.29 2.72
CA PRO A 155 9.59 -6.05 2.22
C PRO A 155 10.39 -5.48 1.04
N GLN A 156 9.68 -5.05 -0.01
CA GLN A 156 10.25 -4.46 -1.21
C GLN A 156 9.63 -3.08 -1.46
N ILE A 157 10.44 -2.04 -1.48
CA ILE A 157 10.00 -0.66 -1.74
C ILE A 157 10.69 -0.13 -2.99
N SER A 158 9.91 0.42 -3.91
CA SER A 158 10.40 1.10 -5.10
C SER A 158 10.08 2.59 -5.03
N ALA A 159 11.12 3.43 -5.06
CA ALA A 159 11.01 4.87 -5.21
C ALA A 159 11.34 5.26 -6.65
N ILE A 160 10.43 5.97 -7.29
CA ILE A 160 10.63 6.49 -8.65
C ILE A 160 11.03 7.94 -8.52
N MET A 161 12.30 8.20 -8.72
CA MET A 161 12.96 9.49 -8.48
C MET A 161 13.46 10.15 -9.78
N GLY A 162 12.96 9.66 -10.90
CA GLY A 162 13.25 10.15 -12.24
C GLY A 162 12.45 9.37 -13.27
N PRO A 163 12.83 9.39 -14.56
CA PRO A 163 12.23 8.53 -15.57
C PRO A 163 12.26 7.05 -15.18
N CYS A 164 11.18 6.35 -15.48
CA CYS A 164 11.06 4.91 -15.35
C CYS A 164 10.20 4.41 -16.53
N ALA A 165 10.83 3.92 -17.59
CA ALA A 165 10.15 3.65 -18.86
C ALA A 165 10.41 2.23 -19.39
N GLY A 166 9.45 1.71 -20.13
CA GLY A 166 9.56 0.38 -20.77
C GLY A 166 9.66 -0.74 -19.73
N GLY A 167 10.65 -1.61 -19.87
CA GLY A 167 10.87 -2.73 -18.94
C GLY A 167 11.08 -2.31 -17.48
N ALA A 168 11.56 -1.08 -17.24
CA ALA A 168 11.83 -0.57 -15.90
C ALA A 168 10.59 -0.46 -15.00
N VAL A 169 9.37 -0.35 -15.57
CA VAL A 169 8.13 -0.14 -14.79
C VAL A 169 7.62 -1.41 -14.12
N TYR A 170 7.99 -2.59 -14.63
CA TYR A 170 7.40 -3.84 -14.13
C TYR A 170 7.98 -4.26 -12.78
N SER A 171 9.26 -4.04 -12.52
CA SER A 171 9.86 -4.30 -11.20
C SER A 171 9.15 -3.50 -10.10
N PRO A 172 8.99 -2.17 -10.18
CA PRO A 172 8.20 -1.42 -9.21
C PRO A 172 6.76 -1.90 -9.03
N ALA A 173 6.10 -2.31 -10.13
CA ALA A 173 4.73 -2.80 -10.08
C ALA A 173 4.57 -4.14 -9.33
N ILE A 174 5.64 -4.95 -9.26
CA ILE A 174 5.67 -6.21 -8.50
C ILE A 174 5.96 -5.96 -7.02
N THR A 175 6.72 -4.90 -6.67
CA THR A 175 7.10 -4.60 -5.28
C THR A 175 5.91 -4.18 -4.40
N ASP A 176 6.10 -4.13 -3.09
CA ASP A 176 5.02 -3.89 -2.14
C ASP A 176 4.52 -2.45 -2.17
N PHE A 177 5.44 -1.49 -2.25
CA PHE A 177 5.12 -0.05 -2.30
C PHE A 177 5.89 0.66 -3.41
N THR A 178 5.18 1.49 -4.16
CA THR A 178 5.73 2.41 -5.15
C THR A 178 5.51 3.84 -4.70
N ILE A 179 6.59 4.60 -4.56
CA ILE A 179 6.59 6.02 -4.20
C ILE A 179 7.04 6.80 -5.42
N MET A 180 6.37 7.89 -5.77
CA MET A 180 6.75 8.73 -6.91
C MET A 180 7.01 10.16 -6.47
N VAL A 181 8.11 10.74 -6.97
CA VAL A 181 8.43 12.16 -6.78
C VAL A 181 7.70 12.98 -7.84
N LYS A 182 6.94 14.00 -7.41
CA LYS A 182 6.19 14.86 -8.32
C LYS A 182 7.11 15.62 -9.28
N GLN A 183 6.63 15.88 -10.49
CA GLN A 183 7.28 16.68 -11.54
C GLN A 183 8.59 16.10 -12.10
N THR A 184 9.36 15.35 -11.34
CA THR A 184 10.65 14.79 -11.77
C THR A 184 10.58 13.32 -12.15
N SER A 185 9.56 12.59 -11.70
CA SER A 185 9.41 11.16 -11.97
C SER A 185 8.24 10.84 -12.91
N TYR A 186 8.44 9.84 -13.76
CA TYR A 186 7.44 9.37 -14.71
C TYR A 186 7.52 7.86 -14.85
N MET A 187 6.35 7.19 -14.89
CA MET A 187 6.23 5.77 -15.21
C MET A 187 5.32 5.58 -16.43
N PHE A 188 5.79 4.90 -17.46
CA PHE A 188 4.95 4.47 -18.58
C PHE A 188 5.60 3.32 -19.35
N VAL A 189 4.80 2.46 -19.94
CA VAL A 189 5.30 1.37 -20.80
C VAL A 189 5.94 1.94 -22.04
N THR A 190 5.25 2.92 -22.67
CA THR A 190 5.77 3.65 -23.85
C THR A 190 5.51 5.14 -23.66
N GLY A 191 6.50 5.97 -24.04
CA GLY A 191 6.40 7.42 -23.86
C GLY A 191 5.42 8.10 -24.83
N PRO A 192 5.16 9.43 -24.63
CA PRO A 192 4.20 10.20 -25.43
C PRO A 192 4.44 10.17 -26.93
N ASP A 193 5.71 10.13 -27.38
CA ASP A 193 6.04 10.11 -28.82
C ASP A 193 5.59 8.82 -29.52
N VAL A 194 5.70 7.68 -28.85
CA VAL A 194 5.22 6.39 -29.36
C VAL A 194 3.70 6.38 -29.41
N ILE A 195 3.04 6.86 -28.34
CA ILE A 195 1.57 6.98 -28.26
C ILE A 195 1.05 7.85 -29.41
N ARG A 196 1.67 9.03 -29.60
CA ARG A 196 1.30 9.93 -30.73
C ARG A 196 1.42 9.23 -32.09
N THR A 197 2.44 8.40 -32.26
CA THR A 197 2.66 7.70 -33.53
C THR A 197 1.68 6.55 -33.76
N VAL A 198 1.32 5.81 -32.71
CA VAL A 198 0.53 4.56 -32.80
C VAL A 198 -0.97 4.83 -32.65
N THR A 199 -1.38 5.62 -31.64
CA THR A 199 -2.79 5.86 -31.32
C THR A 199 -3.27 7.25 -31.72
N HIS A 200 -2.34 8.15 -32.16
CA HIS A 200 -2.59 9.55 -32.49
C HIS A 200 -3.06 10.42 -31.33
N GLU A 201 -2.96 9.94 -30.10
CA GLU A 201 -3.26 10.71 -28.91
C GLU A 201 -2.12 11.72 -28.62
N GLN A 202 -2.49 12.91 -28.17
CA GLN A 202 -1.55 13.92 -27.71
C GLN A 202 -1.63 14.02 -26.19
N VAL A 203 -0.54 13.67 -25.52
CA VAL A 203 -0.45 13.62 -24.06
C VAL A 203 0.95 14.04 -23.62
N THR A 204 1.05 14.79 -22.53
CA THR A 204 2.33 15.11 -21.91
C THR A 204 2.86 13.95 -21.06
N LYS A 205 4.14 13.97 -20.70
CA LYS A 205 4.71 12.97 -19.78
C LYS A 205 4.00 12.94 -18.44
N GLU A 206 3.67 14.12 -17.90
CA GLU A 206 2.98 14.25 -16.61
C GLU A 206 1.55 13.69 -16.67
N GLU A 207 0.79 14.01 -17.71
CA GLU A 207 -0.57 13.50 -17.90
C GLU A 207 -0.62 12.00 -18.13
N LEU A 208 0.41 11.43 -18.81
CA LEU A 208 0.47 10.01 -19.13
C LEU A 208 0.91 9.18 -17.92
N GLY A 209 1.96 9.60 -17.23
CA GLY A 209 2.61 8.77 -16.23
C GLY A 209 3.30 9.55 -15.11
N GLY A 210 2.87 10.77 -14.81
CA GLY A 210 3.34 11.54 -13.67
C GLY A 210 2.86 10.97 -12.33
N ALA A 211 3.46 11.45 -11.25
CA ALA A 211 3.18 10.93 -9.90
C ALA A 211 1.70 10.97 -9.53
N MET A 212 1.00 12.08 -9.80
CA MET A 212 -0.42 12.20 -9.49
C MET A 212 -1.30 11.33 -10.39
N THR A 213 -0.94 11.16 -11.67
CA THR A 213 -1.67 10.25 -12.58
C THR A 213 -1.68 8.82 -12.02
N HIS A 214 -0.56 8.33 -11.53
CA HIS A 214 -0.48 6.99 -10.94
C HIS A 214 -1.05 6.90 -9.52
N ASN A 215 -1.11 8.01 -8.79
CA ASN A 215 -1.75 8.06 -7.48
C ASN A 215 -3.28 8.22 -7.54
N GLU A 216 -3.84 8.85 -8.59
CA GLU A 216 -5.28 9.16 -8.65
C GLU A 216 -6.05 8.23 -9.59
N LYS A 217 -5.44 7.88 -10.75
CA LYS A 217 -6.14 7.20 -11.84
C LYS A 217 -5.84 5.72 -11.92
N SER A 218 -4.57 5.34 -11.92
CA SER A 218 -4.18 3.94 -12.12
C SER A 218 -4.00 3.14 -10.83
N GLY A 219 -3.76 3.82 -9.70
CA GLY A 219 -3.46 3.18 -8.41
C GLY A 219 -2.13 2.41 -8.39
N VAL A 220 -1.24 2.62 -9.38
CA VAL A 220 0.08 1.97 -9.41
C VAL A 220 0.99 2.52 -8.31
N ALA A 221 0.98 3.85 -8.12
CA ALA A 221 1.76 4.48 -7.07
C ALA A 221 0.94 4.62 -5.78
N HIS A 222 1.57 4.26 -4.67
CA HIS A 222 0.98 4.30 -3.34
C HIS A 222 1.12 5.67 -2.69
N PHE A 223 2.18 6.40 -3.03
CA PHE A 223 2.50 7.71 -2.48
C PHE A 223 3.02 8.65 -3.56
N ALA A 224 2.70 9.94 -3.42
CA ALA A 224 3.28 11.05 -4.19
C ALA A 224 3.90 12.03 -3.22
N VAL A 225 5.18 12.36 -3.42
CA VAL A 225 5.99 13.25 -2.57
C VAL A 225 6.55 14.42 -3.37
N GLU A 226 6.90 15.50 -2.69
CA GLU A 226 7.31 16.73 -3.38
C GLU A 226 8.75 16.67 -3.93
N ASN A 227 9.65 15.94 -3.24
CA ASN A 227 11.08 15.90 -3.57
C ASN A 227 11.75 14.60 -3.12
N ASP A 228 13.02 14.45 -3.46
CA ASP A 228 13.82 13.26 -3.17
C ASP A 228 14.02 13.06 -1.65
N GLU A 229 14.16 14.13 -0.87
CA GLU A 229 14.33 14.10 0.58
C GLU A 229 13.08 13.56 1.28
N GLU A 230 11.90 14.06 0.93
CA GLU A 230 10.63 13.53 1.44
C GLU A 230 10.45 12.07 1.06
N CYS A 231 10.85 11.68 -0.16
CA CYS A 231 10.79 10.31 -0.62
C CYS A 231 11.61 9.38 0.29
N VAL A 232 12.84 9.76 0.60
CA VAL A 232 13.73 8.97 1.47
C VAL A 232 13.22 8.92 2.90
N LEU A 233 12.71 10.02 3.44
CA LEU A 233 12.11 10.05 4.78
C LEU A 233 10.89 9.13 4.87
N LEU A 234 10.03 9.14 3.85
CA LEU A 234 8.87 8.25 3.79
C LEU A 234 9.27 6.77 3.71
N ILE A 235 10.33 6.42 2.97
CA ILE A 235 10.87 5.04 2.95
C ILE A 235 11.29 4.62 4.35
N ARG A 236 12.05 5.46 5.07
CA ARG A 236 12.49 5.20 6.44
C ARG A 236 11.31 5.05 7.39
N GLU A 237 10.28 5.85 7.21
CA GLU A 237 9.04 5.77 8.00
C GLU A 237 8.27 4.47 7.72
N LEU A 238 8.02 4.13 6.45
CA LEU A 238 7.37 2.87 6.06
C LEU A 238 8.07 1.66 6.68
N LEU A 239 9.40 1.61 6.58
CA LEU A 239 10.18 0.53 7.18
C LEU A 239 10.05 0.48 8.71
N SER A 240 9.66 1.57 9.39
CA SER A 240 9.42 1.56 10.83
C SER A 240 8.17 0.78 11.24
N PHE A 241 7.23 0.55 10.32
CA PHE A 241 6.03 -0.26 10.55
C PHE A 241 6.19 -1.72 10.17
N MET A 242 7.23 -2.07 9.40
CA MET A 242 7.42 -3.40 8.81
C MET A 242 8.49 -4.19 9.54
N PRO A 243 8.36 -5.53 9.64
CA PRO A 243 9.44 -6.41 10.08
C PRO A 243 10.58 -6.46 9.04
N GLY A 244 11.67 -7.12 9.37
CA GLY A 244 12.75 -7.40 8.41
C GLY A 244 12.34 -8.39 7.32
N ASN A 245 11.51 -9.35 7.69
CA ASN A 245 11.02 -10.44 6.82
C ASN A 245 9.73 -11.03 7.39
N ASN A 246 9.16 -12.01 6.69
CA ASN A 246 7.91 -12.66 7.07
C ASN A 246 7.97 -13.59 8.30
N LEU A 247 9.15 -13.83 8.84
CA LEU A 247 9.34 -14.64 10.06
C LEU A 247 9.44 -13.78 11.33
N ASP A 248 9.74 -12.50 11.16
CA ASP A 248 9.89 -11.54 12.24
C ASP A 248 8.56 -10.86 12.57
N GLU A 249 8.45 -10.39 13.81
CA GLU A 249 7.32 -9.52 14.22
C GLU A 249 7.60 -8.05 13.86
N PRO A 250 6.56 -7.26 13.55
CA PRO A 250 6.72 -5.83 13.33
C PRO A 250 7.31 -5.10 14.54
N PRO A 251 8.20 -4.11 14.33
CA PRO A 251 8.90 -3.44 15.42
C PRO A 251 7.94 -2.59 16.27
N ARG A 252 7.88 -2.85 17.56
CA ARG A 252 7.13 -2.00 18.50
C ARG A 252 7.87 -0.70 18.76
N ALA A 253 7.13 0.40 18.86
CA ALA A 253 7.65 1.69 19.28
C ALA A 253 7.18 2.01 20.71
N THR A 254 7.96 2.80 21.41
CA THR A 254 7.50 3.38 22.67
C THR A 254 6.50 4.49 22.37
N SER A 255 5.30 4.42 22.93
CA SER A 255 4.32 5.48 22.85
C SER A 255 4.11 6.08 24.25
N ALA A 256 4.00 7.40 24.33
CA ALA A 256 3.63 8.12 25.53
C ALA A 256 2.09 8.28 25.66
N ASP A 257 1.35 7.89 24.61
CA ASP A 257 -0.10 8.02 24.57
C ASP A 257 -0.76 6.92 25.44
N PRO A 258 -1.53 7.26 26.48
CA PRO A 258 -2.09 6.28 27.40
C PRO A 258 -2.96 5.24 26.71
N VAL A 259 -2.83 3.98 27.13
CA VAL A 259 -3.64 2.87 26.61
C VAL A 259 -5.14 3.12 26.85
N ASP A 260 -5.48 3.68 28.00
CA ASP A 260 -6.85 3.98 28.44
C ASP A 260 -7.33 5.38 28.01
N ARG A 261 -6.58 6.08 27.16
CA ARG A 261 -7.03 7.37 26.63
C ARG A 261 -8.40 7.21 25.98
N ALA A 262 -9.41 7.82 26.59
CA ALA A 262 -10.75 7.91 26.06
C ALA A 262 -10.95 9.29 25.40
N ASP A 263 -11.50 9.29 24.19
CA ASP A 263 -11.88 10.51 23.50
C ASP A 263 -13.40 10.65 23.49
N PRO A 264 -13.99 11.51 24.36
CA PRO A 264 -15.44 11.67 24.44
C PRO A 264 -16.09 12.19 23.15
N GLN A 265 -15.31 12.80 22.25
CA GLN A 265 -15.82 13.29 20.98
C GLN A 265 -16.30 12.15 20.09
N LEU A 266 -15.73 10.94 20.23
CA LEU A 266 -16.17 9.75 19.50
C LEU A 266 -17.65 9.43 19.74
N ASP A 267 -18.21 9.73 20.92
CA ASP A 267 -19.60 9.43 21.25
C ASP A 267 -20.60 10.24 20.41
N THR A 268 -20.16 11.33 19.79
CA THR A 268 -21.00 12.23 18.98
C THR A 268 -20.51 12.42 17.55
N LEU A 269 -19.32 11.89 17.21
CA LEU A 269 -18.67 12.09 15.92
C LEU A 269 -19.46 11.43 14.78
N VAL A 270 -19.97 10.22 15.02
CA VAL A 270 -20.75 9.48 14.01
C VAL A 270 -22.22 9.87 14.12
N PRO A 271 -22.80 10.50 13.07
CA PRO A 271 -24.21 10.92 13.10
C PRO A 271 -25.15 9.72 13.20
N ALA A 272 -26.22 9.89 13.97
CA ALA A 272 -27.29 8.88 14.09
C ALA A 272 -28.05 8.66 12.76
N ALA A 273 -28.14 9.70 11.92
CA ALA A 273 -28.79 9.61 10.62
C ALA A 273 -27.90 8.85 9.63
N PRO A 274 -28.36 7.71 9.07
CA PRO A 274 -27.51 6.84 8.25
C PRO A 274 -27.06 7.45 6.92
N ASN A 275 -27.74 8.48 6.43
CA ASN A 275 -27.43 9.19 5.19
C ASN A 275 -26.58 10.47 5.42
N GLN A 276 -26.28 10.84 6.66
CA GLN A 276 -25.38 11.95 6.95
C GLN A 276 -23.92 11.49 6.88
N PRO A 277 -23.09 12.09 6.00
CA PRO A 277 -21.67 11.73 5.91
C PRO A 277 -20.89 12.25 7.12
N TYR A 278 -19.77 11.61 7.39
CA TYR A 278 -18.71 12.04 8.30
C TYR A 278 -17.37 11.56 7.78
N ASP A 279 -16.28 12.09 8.28
CA ASP A 279 -14.93 11.66 7.91
C ASP A 279 -14.47 10.54 8.86
N MET A 280 -14.20 9.35 8.30
CA MET A 280 -13.70 8.22 9.08
C MET A 280 -12.26 8.45 9.57
N LEU A 281 -11.49 9.34 8.94
CA LEU A 281 -10.17 9.74 9.44
C LEU A 281 -10.26 10.32 10.87
N ASP A 282 -11.31 11.06 11.19
CA ASP A 282 -11.49 11.61 12.55
C ASP A 282 -11.64 10.48 13.57
N VAL A 283 -12.33 9.39 13.22
CA VAL A 283 -12.43 8.19 14.07
C VAL A 283 -11.08 7.54 14.25
N ILE A 284 -10.36 7.32 13.15
CA ILE A 284 -9.04 6.68 13.18
C ILE A 284 -8.09 7.49 14.06
N HIS A 285 -7.97 8.80 13.82
CA HIS A 285 -7.09 9.69 14.59
C HIS A 285 -7.45 9.73 16.08
N ALA A 286 -8.74 9.67 16.43
CA ALA A 286 -9.15 9.63 17.82
C ALA A 286 -8.76 8.34 18.55
N VAL A 287 -8.56 7.24 17.82
CA VAL A 287 -8.30 5.90 18.38
C VAL A 287 -6.81 5.54 18.42
N VAL A 288 -6.03 5.87 17.37
CA VAL A 288 -4.64 5.43 17.22
C VAL A 288 -3.67 6.23 18.10
N ASP A 289 -2.47 5.68 18.31
CA ASP A 289 -1.41 6.33 19.08
C ASP A 289 -1.01 7.66 18.43
N ASP A 290 -0.81 8.67 19.28
CA ASP A 290 -0.36 10.02 18.90
C ASP A 290 -1.24 10.66 17.80
N ARG A 291 -2.45 10.15 17.57
CA ARG A 291 -3.38 10.54 16.49
C ARG A 291 -2.74 10.45 15.12
N TYR A 292 -1.77 9.55 14.94
CA TYR A 292 -1.00 9.43 13.71
C TYR A 292 -1.43 8.24 12.86
N PHE A 293 -1.75 8.52 11.61
CA PHE A 293 -2.13 7.54 10.60
C PHE A 293 -1.38 7.81 9.30
N LEU A 294 -0.56 6.86 8.85
CA LEU A 294 0.11 6.91 7.56
C LEU A 294 -0.80 6.29 6.50
N GLU A 295 -1.58 7.13 5.83
CA GLU A 295 -2.52 6.68 4.79
C GLU A 295 -1.77 6.23 3.53
N VAL A 296 -2.09 5.03 3.04
CA VAL A 296 -1.61 4.48 1.77
C VAL A 296 -2.66 4.71 0.70
N HIS A 297 -2.26 5.13 -0.50
CA HIS A 297 -3.19 5.46 -1.59
C HIS A 297 -4.21 6.56 -1.20
N ALA A 298 -3.77 7.61 -0.54
CA ALA A 298 -4.65 8.70 -0.12
C ALA A 298 -5.43 9.37 -1.26
N HIS A 299 -4.92 9.29 -2.47
CA HIS A 299 -5.53 9.89 -3.66
C HIS A 299 -6.36 8.91 -4.51
N TYR A 300 -6.23 7.60 -4.27
CA TYR A 300 -6.90 6.54 -5.03
C TYR A 300 -8.00 5.87 -4.21
N ALA A 301 -9.15 5.55 -4.85
CA ALA A 301 -10.27 4.86 -4.22
C ALA A 301 -10.60 5.42 -2.82
N LYS A 302 -10.94 6.71 -2.74
CA LYS A 302 -11.11 7.46 -1.47
C LYS A 302 -12.27 6.96 -0.60
N ASN A 303 -13.15 6.11 -1.15
CA ASN A 303 -14.25 5.46 -0.45
C ASN A 303 -13.80 4.33 0.51
N ILE A 304 -12.53 3.93 0.46
CA ILE A 304 -11.87 3.07 1.43
C ILE A 304 -10.53 3.67 1.86
N LEU A 305 -10.27 3.67 3.17
CA LEU A 305 -9.00 4.07 3.76
C LEU A 305 -8.18 2.83 4.07
N VAL A 306 -6.91 2.84 3.72
CA VAL A 306 -5.94 1.84 4.16
C VAL A 306 -4.65 2.54 4.58
N GLY A 307 -3.99 2.04 5.60
CA GLY A 307 -2.73 2.64 6.07
C GLY A 307 -2.23 2.04 7.36
N PHE A 308 -1.11 2.57 7.83
CA PHE A 308 -0.44 2.12 9.03
C PHE A 308 -0.68 3.07 10.20
N ALA A 309 -0.85 2.50 11.36
CA ALA A 309 -0.93 3.23 12.62
C ALA A 309 -0.26 2.40 13.73
N ARG A 310 -0.29 2.92 14.96
CA ARG A 310 0.13 2.19 16.15
C ARG A 310 -0.98 2.18 17.19
N LEU A 311 -1.06 1.09 17.92
CA LEU A 311 -1.95 0.92 19.08
C LEU A 311 -1.16 0.30 20.23
N GLY A 312 -0.92 1.08 21.29
CA GLY A 312 -0.06 0.69 22.39
C GLY A 312 1.38 0.42 21.91
N GLY A 313 1.89 1.22 20.96
CA GLY A 313 3.20 1.06 20.34
C GLY A 313 3.30 -0.05 19.29
N ARG A 314 2.28 -0.91 19.13
CA ARG A 314 2.25 -2.00 18.16
C ARG A 314 1.81 -1.49 16.79
N PRO A 315 2.55 -1.75 15.70
CA PRO A 315 2.10 -1.47 14.35
C PRO A 315 0.83 -2.25 14.00
N VAL A 316 -0.11 -1.57 13.36
CA VAL A 316 -1.34 -2.17 12.83
C VAL A 316 -1.62 -1.67 11.44
N GLY A 317 -2.21 -2.51 10.58
CA GLY A 317 -2.83 -2.11 9.34
C GLY A 317 -4.29 -1.74 9.59
N VAL A 318 -4.68 -0.53 9.24
CA VAL A 318 -6.07 -0.07 9.33
C VAL A 318 -6.73 -0.18 7.96
N VAL A 319 -7.94 -0.73 7.93
CA VAL A 319 -8.81 -0.78 6.74
C VAL A 319 -10.17 -0.23 7.14
N ALA A 320 -10.63 0.84 6.50
CA ALA A 320 -11.86 1.49 6.92
C ALA A 320 -12.70 1.99 5.73
N ASN A 321 -14.02 1.88 5.81
CA ASN A 321 -14.89 2.56 4.84
C ASN A 321 -14.88 4.07 5.11
N GLN A 322 -14.91 4.88 4.05
CA GLN A 322 -14.95 6.34 4.15
C GLN A 322 -16.33 6.88 3.71
N PRO A 323 -17.23 7.14 4.65
CA PRO A 323 -18.61 7.59 4.32
C PRO A 323 -18.68 8.94 3.61
N ALA A 324 -17.63 9.77 3.70
CA ALA A 324 -17.56 11.04 3.00
C ALA A 324 -17.43 10.87 1.47
N TYR A 325 -17.00 9.68 1.00
CA TYR A 325 -16.84 9.38 -0.42
C TYR A 325 -17.70 8.17 -0.79
N LEU A 326 -18.56 8.31 -1.80
CA LEU A 326 -19.48 7.25 -2.27
C LEU A 326 -20.22 6.53 -1.13
N ALA A 327 -20.50 7.24 -0.02
CA ALA A 327 -21.12 6.71 1.20
C ALA A 327 -20.38 5.50 1.81
N GLY A 328 -19.09 5.32 1.51
CA GLY A 328 -18.31 4.17 1.97
C GLY A 328 -18.61 2.85 1.23
N THR A 329 -19.30 2.89 0.07
CA THR A 329 -19.56 1.69 -0.74
C THR A 329 -18.25 1.07 -1.25
N LEU A 330 -18.27 -0.24 -1.49
CA LEU A 330 -17.17 -0.95 -2.13
C LEU A 330 -17.39 -0.97 -3.65
N ASP A 331 -16.48 -0.36 -4.39
CA ASP A 331 -16.37 -0.46 -5.84
C ASP A 331 -15.15 -1.32 -6.24
N ILE A 332 -14.89 -1.40 -7.54
CA ILE A 332 -13.76 -2.17 -8.08
C ILE A 332 -12.43 -1.71 -7.48
N ASP A 333 -12.20 -0.41 -7.44
CA ASP A 333 -10.93 0.17 -7.01
C ASP A 333 -10.74 0.04 -5.50
N ALA A 334 -11.78 0.29 -4.71
CA ALA A 334 -11.75 0.09 -3.26
C ALA A 334 -11.49 -1.38 -2.89
N SER A 335 -12.13 -2.31 -3.61
CA SER A 335 -11.94 -3.74 -3.39
C SER A 335 -10.51 -4.18 -3.69
N THR A 336 -9.91 -3.66 -4.75
CA THR A 336 -8.52 -3.97 -5.15
C THR A 336 -7.51 -3.33 -4.20
N LYS A 337 -7.70 -2.05 -3.84
CA LYS A 337 -6.86 -1.32 -2.86
C LYS A 337 -6.86 -2.03 -1.51
N GLY A 338 -8.04 -2.35 -0.98
CA GLY A 338 -8.19 -3.06 0.30
C GLY A 338 -7.55 -4.44 0.28
N ALA A 339 -7.81 -5.24 -0.77
CA ALA A 339 -7.27 -6.59 -0.89
C ALA A 339 -5.74 -6.62 -0.93
N ARG A 340 -5.12 -5.71 -1.68
CA ARG A 340 -3.65 -5.59 -1.77
C ARG A 340 -3.04 -5.27 -0.42
N PHE A 341 -3.62 -4.31 0.30
CA PHE A 341 -3.14 -3.88 1.61
C PHE A 341 -3.30 -4.96 2.68
N VAL A 342 -4.46 -5.64 2.74
CA VAL A 342 -4.71 -6.76 3.66
C VAL A 342 -3.70 -7.89 3.45
N ARG A 343 -3.42 -8.27 2.19
CA ARG A 343 -2.44 -9.30 1.88
C ARG A 343 -1.02 -8.91 2.27
N PHE A 344 -0.67 -7.65 2.11
CA PHE A 344 0.62 -7.14 2.58
C PHE A 344 0.74 -7.27 4.10
N CYS A 345 -0.26 -6.81 4.86
CA CYS A 345 -0.25 -6.91 6.31
C CYS A 345 -0.15 -8.37 6.79
N ASP A 346 -0.90 -9.28 6.17
CA ASP A 346 -0.84 -10.71 6.51
C ASP A 346 0.53 -11.33 6.20
N ALA A 347 1.13 -10.98 5.06
CA ALA A 347 2.44 -11.49 4.68
C ALA A 347 3.55 -11.08 5.65
N PHE A 348 3.41 -9.94 6.32
CA PHE A 348 4.42 -9.37 7.21
C PHE A 348 3.98 -9.27 8.68
N ASN A 349 3.09 -10.14 9.12
CA ASN A 349 2.67 -10.28 10.52
C ASN A 349 2.11 -9.00 11.15
N ILE A 350 1.55 -8.09 10.34
CA ILE A 350 0.96 -6.82 10.81
C ILE A 350 -0.52 -7.08 11.13
N PRO A 351 -0.96 -6.94 12.40
CA PRO A 351 -2.37 -7.10 12.76
C PRO A 351 -3.28 -6.12 12.01
N LEU A 352 -4.51 -6.54 11.75
CA LEU A 352 -5.50 -5.75 11.01
C LEU A 352 -6.59 -5.23 11.94
N VAL A 353 -6.87 -3.94 11.81
CA VAL A 353 -8.00 -3.25 12.47
C VAL A 353 -8.92 -2.70 11.40
N THR A 354 -10.19 -3.10 11.43
CA THR A 354 -11.19 -2.68 10.46
C THR A 354 -12.22 -1.78 11.13
N PHE A 355 -12.49 -0.60 10.54
CA PHE A 355 -13.64 0.24 10.89
C PHE A 355 -14.67 0.14 9.78
N GLU A 356 -15.86 -0.35 10.12
CA GLU A 356 -16.90 -0.67 9.16
C GLU A 356 -18.07 0.31 9.21
N ASP A 357 -18.31 1.00 8.08
CA ASP A 357 -19.53 1.73 7.77
C ASP A 357 -19.82 1.59 6.28
N VAL A 358 -20.41 0.46 5.88
CA VAL A 358 -20.58 0.07 4.49
C VAL A 358 -22.04 -0.22 4.14
N PRO A 359 -22.64 0.51 3.18
CA PRO A 359 -24.01 0.25 2.74
C PRO A 359 -24.12 -0.90 1.73
N GLY A 360 -23.02 -1.38 1.17
CA GLY A 360 -22.98 -2.42 0.16
C GLY A 360 -21.88 -2.23 -0.87
N PHE A 361 -21.91 -3.08 -1.91
CA PHE A 361 -21.15 -2.85 -3.13
C PHE A 361 -21.83 -1.79 -4.00
N LEU A 362 -21.04 -1.00 -4.73
CA LEU A 362 -21.56 0.05 -5.61
C LEU A 362 -22.32 -0.57 -6.79
N PRO A 363 -23.63 -0.29 -6.96
CA PRO A 363 -24.39 -0.82 -8.08
C PRO A 363 -24.12 -0.06 -9.37
N GLY A 364 -24.45 -0.67 -10.50
CA GLY A 364 -24.45 -0.01 -11.81
C GLY A 364 -23.71 -0.80 -12.89
N THR A 365 -24.08 -0.57 -14.15
CA THR A 365 -23.53 -1.31 -15.29
C THR A 365 -22.03 -1.15 -15.45
N VAL A 366 -21.47 0.00 -15.12
CA VAL A 366 -20.01 0.24 -15.15
C VAL A 366 -19.29 -0.70 -14.18
N GLN A 367 -19.82 -0.89 -12.98
CA GLN A 367 -19.27 -1.80 -11.98
C GLN A 367 -19.47 -3.28 -12.40
N GLU A 368 -20.66 -3.63 -12.85
CA GLU A 368 -20.98 -5.01 -13.27
C GLU A 368 -20.13 -5.43 -14.47
N TYR A 369 -20.06 -4.61 -15.51
CA TYR A 369 -19.26 -4.89 -16.71
C TYR A 369 -17.75 -4.79 -16.44
N GLY A 370 -17.33 -3.94 -15.51
CA GLY A 370 -15.96 -3.86 -15.04
C GLY A 370 -15.52 -5.04 -14.16
N GLY A 371 -16.48 -5.89 -13.75
CA GLY A 371 -16.21 -7.13 -13.00
C GLY A 371 -16.18 -6.94 -11.48
N ILE A 372 -17.06 -6.11 -10.93
CA ILE A 372 -17.19 -5.88 -9.47
C ILE A 372 -17.27 -7.20 -8.68
N ILE A 373 -17.95 -8.23 -9.21
CA ILE A 373 -18.06 -9.54 -8.55
C ILE A 373 -16.65 -10.15 -8.36
N ARG A 374 -15.82 -10.14 -9.40
CA ARG A 374 -14.45 -10.67 -9.35
C ARG A 374 -13.56 -9.81 -8.45
N HIS A 375 -13.65 -8.49 -8.55
CA HIS A 375 -12.83 -7.58 -7.76
C HIS A 375 -13.26 -7.54 -6.29
N GLY A 376 -14.56 -7.56 -6.00
CA GLY A 376 -15.07 -7.70 -4.63
C GLY A 376 -14.66 -9.01 -3.97
N ALA A 377 -14.60 -10.10 -4.76
CA ALA A 377 -14.10 -11.38 -4.29
C ALA A 377 -12.62 -11.37 -3.89
N LYS A 378 -11.80 -10.44 -4.44
CA LYS A 378 -10.39 -10.28 -3.99
C LYS A 378 -10.31 -9.83 -2.54
N LEU A 379 -11.14 -8.86 -2.14
CA LEU A 379 -11.15 -8.36 -0.76
C LEU A 379 -11.66 -9.41 0.21
N LEU A 380 -12.74 -10.12 -0.16
CA LEU A 380 -13.24 -11.28 0.60
C LEU A 380 -12.15 -12.34 0.77
N PHE A 381 -11.47 -12.70 -0.31
CA PHE A 381 -10.40 -13.70 -0.30
C PHE A 381 -9.25 -13.26 0.62
N ALA A 382 -8.82 -12.00 0.52
CA ALA A 382 -7.73 -11.46 1.31
C ALA A 382 -8.01 -11.54 2.82
N PHE A 383 -9.17 -11.08 3.27
CA PHE A 383 -9.56 -11.16 4.68
C PHE A 383 -9.77 -12.59 5.17
N ALA A 384 -10.36 -13.46 4.34
CA ALA A 384 -10.58 -14.86 4.71
C ALA A 384 -9.27 -15.67 4.77
N GLU A 385 -8.29 -15.34 3.93
CA GLU A 385 -6.98 -15.99 3.91
C GLU A 385 -6.07 -15.49 5.04
N ALA A 386 -6.21 -14.23 5.46
CA ALA A 386 -5.35 -13.60 6.47
C ALA A 386 -5.39 -14.34 7.82
N THR A 387 -4.20 -14.62 8.35
CA THR A 387 -3.95 -15.37 9.60
C THR A 387 -3.51 -14.49 10.76
N VAL A 388 -3.11 -13.24 10.51
CA VAL A 388 -2.78 -12.26 11.54
C VAL A 388 -3.97 -11.96 12.46
N PRO A 389 -3.76 -11.40 13.66
CA PRO A 389 -4.84 -10.88 14.48
C PRO A 389 -5.72 -9.91 13.68
N LYS A 390 -7.03 -10.13 13.72
CA LYS A 390 -8.04 -9.30 13.02
C LYS A 390 -9.09 -8.83 14.00
N LEU A 391 -9.26 -7.50 14.11
CA LEU A 391 -10.26 -6.86 14.95
C LEU A 391 -11.13 -5.95 14.10
N THR A 392 -12.45 -6.00 14.28
CA THR A 392 -13.39 -5.17 13.56
C THR A 392 -14.24 -4.36 14.53
N VAL A 393 -14.45 -3.09 14.21
CA VAL A 393 -15.37 -2.17 14.88
C VAL A 393 -16.43 -1.71 13.88
N ILE A 394 -17.65 -2.14 14.07
CA ILE A 394 -18.80 -1.70 13.26
C ILE A 394 -19.30 -0.39 13.85
N THR A 395 -19.06 0.72 13.16
CA THR A 395 -19.37 2.06 13.65
C THR A 395 -20.81 2.46 13.35
N ARG A 396 -21.33 2.07 12.18
CA ARG A 396 -22.70 2.39 11.76
C ARG A 396 -23.27 1.32 10.81
N LYS A 397 -23.24 1.50 9.48
CA LYS A 397 -23.82 0.56 8.51
C LYS A 397 -22.93 -0.67 8.28
N ALA A 398 -23.56 -1.83 8.22
CA ALA A 398 -22.93 -3.08 7.85
C ALA A 398 -23.97 -3.92 7.08
N TYR A 399 -24.10 -3.68 5.76
CA TYR A 399 -25.19 -4.23 4.98
C TYR A 399 -24.75 -5.26 3.94
N GLY A 400 -25.54 -6.32 3.84
CA GLY A 400 -25.47 -7.31 2.79
C GLY A 400 -24.14 -8.04 2.70
N GLY A 401 -23.70 -8.34 1.47
CA GLY A 401 -22.43 -9.02 1.23
C GLY A 401 -21.21 -8.21 1.68
N ALA A 402 -21.30 -6.88 1.68
CA ALA A 402 -20.20 -6.02 2.11
C ALA A 402 -19.90 -6.16 3.62
N TYR A 403 -20.93 -6.35 4.46
CA TYR A 403 -20.74 -6.75 5.87
C TYR A 403 -19.88 -8.02 5.97
N CYS A 404 -20.16 -9.02 5.16
CA CYS A 404 -19.36 -10.25 5.21
C CYS A 404 -17.89 -9.99 4.80
N VAL A 405 -17.68 -9.16 3.77
CA VAL A 405 -16.36 -8.89 3.17
C VAL A 405 -15.47 -8.06 4.07
N MET A 406 -16.03 -7.08 4.80
CA MET A 406 -15.30 -6.15 5.66
C MET A 406 -14.87 -6.79 6.99
N SER A 407 -14.16 -7.91 6.92
CA SER A 407 -13.61 -8.60 8.09
C SER A 407 -14.66 -9.00 9.13
N SER A 408 -15.75 -9.66 8.68
CA SER A 408 -16.78 -10.15 9.59
C SER A 408 -16.31 -11.34 10.44
N LYS A 409 -17.01 -11.61 11.54
CA LYS A 409 -16.80 -12.80 12.39
C LYS A 409 -16.83 -14.10 11.58
N HIS A 410 -17.64 -14.15 10.54
CA HIS A 410 -17.88 -15.35 9.71
C HIS A 410 -16.68 -15.74 8.83
N ILE A 411 -15.77 -14.80 8.53
CA ILE A 411 -14.54 -15.03 7.75
C ILE A 411 -13.28 -14.99 8.62
N ARG A 412 -13.37 -15.54 9.83
CA ARG A 412 -12.23 -15.76 10.76
C ARG A 412 -11.73 -14.48 11.44
N THR A 413 -12.53 -13.43 11.59
CA THR A 413 -12.12 -12.30 12.41
C THR A 413 -12.18 -12.66 13.88
N ASP A 414 -11.13 -12.34 14.62
CA ASP A 414 -10.95 -12.80 15.99
C ASP A 414 -11.89 -12.10 16.97
N LEU A 415 -11.95 -10.74 16.90
CA LEU A 415 -12.82 -9.93 17.75
C LEU A 415 -13.62 -8.93 16.92
N ASN A 416 -14.94 -8.95 17.09
CA ASN A 416 -15.86 -8.02 16.46
C ASN A 416 -16.58 -7.19 17.50
N PHE A 417 -16.35 -5.88 17.48
CA PHE A 417 -17.03 -4.89 18.28
C PHE A 417 -18.07 -4.15 17.45
N ALA A 418 -19.12 -3.68 18.09
CA ALA A 418 -20.07 -2.79 17.45
C ALA A 418 -20.38 -1.60 18.37
N TRP A 419 -20.58 -0.43 17.78
CA TRP A 419 -21.12 0.71 18.51
C TRP A 419 -22.65 0.59 18.62
N PRO A 420 -23.31 1.26 19.58
CA PRO A 420 -24.77 1.25 19.71
C PRO A 420 -25.51 1.79 18.48
N THR A 421 -24.81 2.60 17.66
CA THR A 421 -25.29 3.16 16.39
C THR A 421 -25.22 2.19 15.21
N ALA A 422 -24.65 1.00 15.40
CA ALA A 422 -24.47 0.04 14.33
C ALA A 422 -25.80 -0.51 13.81
N GLU A 423 -25.94 -0.61 12.48
CA GLU A 423 -27.04 -1.24 11.79
C GLU A 423 -26.52 -2.42 11.00
N ILE A 424 -26.75 -3.65 11.47
CA ILE A 424 -26.26 -4.88 10.84
C ILE A 424 -27.45 -5.60 10.22
N ALA A 425 -27.54 -5.63 8.87
CA ALA A 425 -28.70 -6.16 8.17
C ALA A 425 -28.39 -6.63 6.74
N VAL A 426 -29.31 -7.36 6.13
CA VAL A 426 -29.20 -7.75 4.71
C VAL A 426 -29.23 -6.52 3.79
N MET A 427 -30.00 -5.49 4.16
CA MET A 427 -30.07 -4.20 3.47
C MET A 427 -30.61 -3.12 4.42
N GLY A 428 -30.45 -1.86 4.04
CA GLY A 428 -31.00 -0.75 4.82
C GLY A 428 -32.52 -0.85 4.99
N ALA A 429 -33.01 -0.35 6.10
CA ALA A 429 -34.43 -0.49 6.50
C ALA A 429 -35.40 0.04 5.45
N GLU A 430 -35.08 1.15 4.78
CA GLU A 430 -35.90 1.75 3.73
C GLU A 430 -36.09 0.77 2.54
N GLY A 431 -35.02 0.13 2.11
CA GLY A 431 -35.06 -0.86 1.03
C GLY A 431 -35.82 -2.13 1.42
N ALA A 432 -35.54 -2.64 2.61
CA ALA A 432 -36.19 -3.82 3.14
C ALA A 432 -37.71 -3.64 3.26
N VAL A 433 -38.16 -2.51 3.79
CA VAL A 433 -39.59 -2.19 3.97
C VAL A 433 -40.30 -2.09 2.62
N ASN A 434 -39.71 -1.50 1.61
CA ASN A 434 -40.30 -1.43 0.28
C ASN A 434 -40.51 -2.81 -0.36
N ILE A 435 -39.70 -3.78 -0.01
CA ILE A 435 -39.86 -5.18 -0.52
C ILE A 435 -40.82 -5.97 0.33
N LEU A 436 -40.62 -5.99 1.66
CA LEU A 436 -41.34 -6.86 2.57
C LEU A 436 -42.81 -6.43 2.78
N TYR A 437 -43.07 -5.13 2.83
CA TYR A 437 -44.35 -4.54 3.15
C TYR A 437 -45.03 -3.86 1.96
N LYS A 438 -44.58 -4.12 0.74
CA LYS A 438 -45.12 -3.49 -0.48
C LYS A 438 -46.66 -3.47 -0.53
N ARG A 439 -47.31 -4.62 -0.29
CA ARG A 439 -48.76 -4.73 -0.33
C ARG A 439 -49.47 -3.92 0.74
N GLU A 440 -48.89 -3.85 1.95
CA GLU A 440 -49.42 -3.07 3.06
C GLU A 440 -49.29 -1.57 2.80
N LEU A 441 -48.16 -1.17 2.22
CA LEU A 441 -47.91 0.24 1.86
C LEU A 441 -48.83 0.68 0.71
N ASP A 442 -49.02 -0.15 -0.30
CA ASP A 442 -49.92 0.12 -1.44
C ASP A 442 -51.41 0.26 -0.99
N ALA A 443 -51.79 -0.39 0.11
CA ALA A 443 -53.17 -0.31 0.68
C ALA A 443 -53.34 0.75 1.77
N ALA A 444 -52.28 1.42 2.20
CA ALA A 444 -52.34 2.36 3.31
C ALA A 444 -52.96 3.71 2.90
N ALA A 445 -53.84 4.26 3.74
CA ALA A 445 -54.41 5.58 3.52
C ALA A 445 -53.38 6.72 3.60
N ASP A 446 -52.37 6.57 4.45
CA ASP A 446 -51.20 7.44 4.52
C ASP A 446 -49.92 6.59 4.35
N VAL A 447 -49.45 6.53 3.11
CA VAL A 447 -48.27 5.74 2.73
C VAL A 447 -47.01 6.23 3.45
N ALA A 448 -46.85 7.53 3.67
CA ALA A 448 -45.65 8.08 4.31
C ALA A 448 -45.58 7.70 5.79
N ALA A 449 -46.68 7.84 6.51
CA ALA A 449 -46.75 7.45 7.93
C ALA A 449 -46.61 5.94 8.11
N ALA A 450 -47.28 5.15 7.28
CA ALA A 450 -47.17 3.69 7.30
C ALA A 450 -45.73 3.21 7.03
N ARG A 451 -45.06 3.80 6.02
CA ARG A 451 -43.66 3.51 5.71
C ARG A 451 -42.74 3.84 6.88
N ALA A 452 -42.87 5.04 7.47
CA ALA A 452 -42.06 5.43 8.62
C ALA A 452 -42.22 4.48 9.80
N ALA A 453 -43.46 4.05 10.11
CA ALA A 453 -43.73 3.07 11.17
C ALA A 453 -43.06 1.71 10.88
N LYS A 454 -43.12 1.22 9.61
CA LYS A 454 -42.48 -0.05 9.22
C LYS A 454 -40.96 0.03 9.22
N ILE A 455 -40.37 1.15 8.86
CA ILE A 455 -38.94 1.38 8.97
C ILE A 455 -38.49 1.31 10.43
N ALA A 456 -39.20 1.97 11.36
CA ALA A 456 -38.91 1.91 12.78
C ALA A 456 -39.03 0.47 13.32
N GLU A 457 -40.11 -0.25 12.97
CA GLU A 457 -40.31 -1.65 13.33
C GLU A 457 -39.18 -2.56 12.80
N TYR A 458 -38.75 -2.37 11.56
CA TYR A 458 -37.66 -3.14 10.96
C TYR A 458 -36.32 -2.88 11.66
N ARG A 459 -36.01 -1.62 11.96
CA ARG A 459 -34.78 -1.26 12.70
C ARG A 459 -34.74 -1.90 14.07
N GLU A 460 -35.84 -1.84 14.81
CA GLU A 460 -35.94 -2.45 16.15
C GLU A 460 -35.76 -3.96 16.10
N LYS A 461 -36.36 -4.64 15.13
CA LYS A 461 -36.36 -6.11 15.04
C LYS A 461 -35.10 -6.72 14.40
N PHE A 462 -34.48 -6.03 13.44
CA PHE A 462 -33.45 -6.61 12.58
C PHE A 462 -32.19 -5.77 12.41
N ALA A 463 -32.31 -4.45 12.24
CA ALA A 463 -31.18 -3.61 11.85
C ALA A 463 -30.60 -2.90 13.08
N ASN A 464 -30.03 -3.67 14.00
CA ASN A 464 -29.36 -3.15 15.20
C ASN A 464 -28.26 -4.12 15.66
N PRO A 465 -27.30 -3.69 16.47
CA PRO A 465 -26.19 -4.53 16.89
C PRO A 465 -26.59 -5.60 17.90
N TYR A 466 -27.69 -5.40 18.65
CA TYR A 466 -28.12 -6.31 19.72
C TYR A 466 -28.58 -7.66 19.17
N VAL A 467 -29.26 -7.67 18.03
CA VAL A 467 -29.67 -8.91 17.36
C VAL A 467 -28.47 -9.72 16.92
N ALA A 468 -27.43 -9.08 16.38
CA ALA A 468 -26.19 -9.75 15.99
C ALA A 468 -25.41 -10.27 17.23
N ALA A 469 -25.38 -9.48 18.31
CA ALA A 469 -24.73 -9.89 19.57
C ALA A 469 -25.42 -11.11 20.21
N GLN A 470 -26.76 -11.15 20.22
CA GLN A 470 -27.53 -12.31 20.71
C GLN A 470 -27.20 -13.61 19.94
N ARG A 471 -26.71 -13.50 18.72
CA ARG A 471 -26.30 -14.64 17.88
C ARG A 471 -24.79 -14.95 17.98
N GLY A 472 -24.03 -14.16 18.75
CA GLY A 472 -22.57 -14.29 18.82
C GLY A 472 -21.83 -13.81 17.58
N PHE A 473 -22.44 -12.97 16.74
CA PHE A 473 -21.81 -12.39 15.54
C PHE A 473 -21.04 -11.10 15.85
N VAL A 474 -21.35 -10.48 17.00
CA VAL A 474 -20.63 -9.39 17.62
C VAL A 474 -20.25 -9.82 19.03
N ASP A 475 -18.97 -9.75 19.35
CA ASP A 475 -18.44 -10.22 20.65
C ASP A 475 -18.81 -9.25 21.78
N GLU A 476 -18.81 -7.94 21.50
CA GLU A 476 -19.18 -6.94 22.50
C GLU A 476 -19.74 -5.67 21.81
N ILE A 477 -20.78 -5.08 22.42
CA ILE A 477 -21.26 -3.73 22.06
C ILE A 477 -20.57 -2.75 22.99
N ILE A 478 -19.74 -1.87 22.42
CA ILE A 478 -18.89 -0.94 23.16
C ILE A 478 -19.32 0.51 22.94
N ARG A 479 -19.09 1.36 23.93
CA ARG A 479 -19.25 2.80 23.74
C ARG A 479 -18.12 3.32 22.86
N PRO A 480 -18.38 4.29 21.95
CA PRO A 480 -17.35 4.76 21.02
C PRO A 480 -16.04 5.21 21.68
N HIS A 481 -16.10 5.94 22.81
CA HIS A 481 -14.90 6.37 23.54
C HIS A 481 -14.07 5.23 24.14
N GLN A 482 -14.60 4.00 24.22
CA GLN A 482 -13.87 2.82 24.73
C GLN A 482 -13.07 2.10 23.67
N THR A 483 -13.24 2.48 22.38
CA THR A 483 -12.71 1.75 21.22
C THR A 483 -11.20 1.53 21.33
N ARG A 484 -10.41 2.57 21.66
CA ARG A 484 -8.96 2.46 21.81
C ARG A 484 -8.55 1.37 22.80
N ALA A 485 -9.04 1.45 24.02
CA ALA A 485 -8.70 0.49 25.08
C ALA A 485 -9.10 -0.95 24.71
N LYS A 486 -10.27 -1.12 24.09
CA LYS A 486 -10.76 -2.43 23.64
C LYS A 486 -9.88 -3.02 22.53
N LEU A 487 -9.46 -2.21 21.56
CA LEU A 487 -8.56 -2.66 20.49
C LEU A 487 -7.19 -3.03 21.02
N ILE A 488 -6.60 -2.23 21.91
CA ILE A 488 -5.28 -2.53 22.51
C ILE A 488 -5.36 -3.82 23.32
N ASN A 489 -6.34 -3.98 24.19
CA ASN A 489 -6.54 -5.20 24.97
C ASN A 489 -6.79 -6.43 24.09
N GLY A 490 -7.54 -6.26 23.01
CA GLY A 490 -7.77 -7.32 22.02
C GLY A 490 -6.47 -7.74 21.32
N LEU A 491 -5.63 -6.80 20.92
CA LEU A 491 -4.32 -7.07 20.32
C LEU A 491 -3.37 -7.76 21.29
N GLU A 492 -3.38 -7.38 22.57
CA GLU A 492 -2.59 -8.06 23.62
C GLU A 492 -3.07 -9.49 23.84
N THR A 493 -4.38 -9.71 23.89
CA THR A 493 -4.97 -11.06 24.01
C THR A 493 -4.58 -11.97 22.85
N LEU A 494 -4.45 -11.41 21.65
CA LEU A 494 -4.12 -12.14 20.43
C LEU A 494 -2.62 -12.16 20.09
N ASP A 495 -1.76 -11.68 20.97
CA ASP A 495 -0.31 -11.58 20.74
C ASP A 495 0.35 -12.91 20.37
N THR A 496 -0.12 -14.00 20.94
CA THR A 496 0.37 -15.35 20.68
C THR A 496 -0.46 -16.15 19.69
N LYS A 497 -1.36 -15.49 18.94
CA LYS A 497 -2.18 -16.16 17.93
C LYS A 497 -1.30 -16.94 16.95
N ARG A 498 -1.67 -18.20 16.69
CA ARG A 498 -1.02 -19.09 15.70
C ARG A 498 -2.11 -19.76 14.86
N ASP A 499 -2.47 -19.08 13.78
CA ASP A 499 -3.43 -19.59 12.79
C ASP A 499 -2.69 -20.03 11.53
N LYS A 500 -3.20 -21.01 10.80
CA LYS A 500 -2.57 -21.57 9.61
C LYS A 500 -3.61 -21.89 8.56
N ASN A 501 -3.30 -21.58 7.34
CA ASN A 501 -4.06 -22.06 6.18
C ASN A 501 -3.66 -23.51 5.84
N PRO A 502 -4.55 -24.28 5.17
CA PRO A 502 -4.17 -25.56 4.61
C PRO A 502 -2.94 -25.45 3.70
N PRO A 503 -2.02 -26.43 3.72
CA PRO A 503 -0.85 -26.42 2.86
C PRO A 503 -1.23 -26.32 1.38
N LYS A 504 -0.62 -25.39 0.65
CA LYS A 504 -0.83 -25.15 -0.79
C LYS A 504 0.42 -24.52 -1.40
N LYS A 505 0.61 -24.65 -2.72
CA LYS A 505 1.70 -23.95 -3.41
C LYS A 505 1.54 -22.41 -3.31
N HIS A 506 0.32 -21.95 -3.54
CA HIS A 506 -0.11 -20.55 -3.40
C HIS A 506 -1.65 -20.51 -3.42
N GLY A 507 -2.25 -19.40 -3.01
CA GLY A 507 -3.68 -19.16 -3.20
C GLY A 507 -3.99 -18.91 -4.69
N ASN A 508 -5.18 -19.32 -5.13
CA ASN A 508 -5.72 -18.97 -6.46
C ASN A 508 -6.73 -17.84 -6.28
N ILE A 509 -6.22 -16.66 -5.96
CA ILE A 509 -7.04 -15.46 -5.81
C ILE A 509 -7.63 -15.07 -7.16
N PRO A 510 -8.90 -14.62 -7.23
CA PRO A 510 -9.50 -14.14 -8.49
C PRO A 510 -8.78 -12.84 -8.94
N LEU A 511 -7.98 -12.93 -10.00
CA LEU A 511 -7.16 -11.85 -10.55
C LEU A 511 -7.93 -10.92 -11.50
#